data_caad1670e419f18bccb68bb521a196a2
#
_entry.id   caad1670e419f18bccb68bb521a196a2
#
_cell.length_a   1.000
_cell.length_b   1.000
_cell.length_c   1.000
_cell.angle_alpha   90.00
_cell.angle_beta   90.00
_cell.angle_gamma   90.00
#
_symmetry.space_group_name_H-M   'P 1'
#
loop_
_entity.id
_entity.type
_entity.pdbx_description
1 polymer ?
#
loop_
_entity_poly.entity_id
_entity_poly.type
_entity_poly.pdbx_seq_one_letter_code
_entity_poly.pdbx_strand_id
1 'polypeptide(L)'
;GFTKEDFARSHPGGALGRRLLIHVQDIMRTGEDIPAVREEVGVLEAVREITKKHIGMTAVVDDEGRVTGIFTEGDLRRLIERLGDIRPCVMKDVMIRNPKTIRAQELAASAVKLLDTFHCNQLLVVDEDNRLIGALHLHDLMGAKVL
;
A
#
# COMPACT_ATOMS: atom_id res chain seq x y z
N GLY A 1 5.24 30.03 17.11
CA GLY A 1 4.16 29.60 16.27
C GLY A 1 3.29 28.52 16.89
N PHE A 2 2.19 28.31 16.29
CA PHE A 2 1.23 27.32 16.71
C PHE A 2 1.69 25.93 16.25
N THR A 3 1.98 25.05 17.21
CA THR A 3 2.49 23.71 16.92
C THR A 3 1.35 22.69 16.83
N LYS A 4 1.66 21.49 16.38
CA LYS A 4 0.70 20.37 16.37
C LYS A 4 0.22 20.05 17.77
N GLU A 5 1.12 20.08 18.75
CA GLU A 5 0.81 19.83 20.15
C GLU A 5 -0.07 20.94 20.71
N ASP A 6 0.22 22.17 20.38
CA ASP A 6 -0.60 23.30 20.81
C ASP A 6 -2.00 23.20 20.24
N PHE A 7 -2.12 22.82 18.96
CA PHE A 7 -3.42 22.64 18.33
C PHE A 7 -4.20 21.51 18.99
N ALA A 8 -3.57 20.36 19.22
CA ALA A 8 -4.20 19.20 19.84
C ALA A 8 -4.63 19.52 21.28
N ARG A 9 -3.84 20.30 22.01
CA ARG A 9 -4.15 20.73 23.37
C ARG A 9 -5.34 21.68 23.39
N SER A 10 -5.40 22.61 22.45
CA SER A 10 -6.50 23.56 22.34
C SER A 10 -7.82 22.88 21.93
N HIS A 11 -7.73 21.70 21.32
CA HIS A 11 -8.87 20.93 20.84
C HIS A 11 -8.80 19.51 21.41
N PRO A 12 -8.89 19.36 22.74
CA PRO A 12 -8.76 18.05 23.38
C PRO A 12 -9.83 17.09 22.84
N GLY A 13 -9.39 15.95 22.30
CA GLY A 13 -10.27 15.02 21.67
C GLY A 13 -10.70 15.43 20.27
N GLY A 14 -10.23 16.58 19.74
CA GLY A 14 -10.57 17.05 18.41
C GLY A 14 -9.99 16.15 17.30
N ALA A 15 -10.81 15.88 16.28
CA ALA A 15 -10.45 14.98 15.19
C ALA A 15 -9.22 15.48 14.43
N LEU A 16 -9.11 16.79 14.20
CA LEU A 16 -8.00 17.35 13.45
C LEU A 16 -6.66 17.17 14.16
N GLY A 17 -6.63 17.40 15.47
CA GLY A 17 -5.41 17.20 16.25
C GLY A 17 -4.94 15.75 16.20
N ARG A 18 -5.86 14.81 16.33
CA ARG A 18 -5.53 13.39 16.22
C ARG A 18 -5.00 13.04 14.84
N ARG A 19 -5.62 13.58 13.78
CA ARG A 19 -5.18 13.32 12.40
C ARG A 19 -3.75 13.75 12.15
N LEU A 20 -3.32 14.87 12.74
CA LEU A 20 -1.97 15.37 12.59
C LEU A 20 -0.92 14.47 13.26
N LEU A 21 -1.34 13.63 14.21
CA LEU A 21 -0.42 12.79 15.00
C LEU A 21 -0.46 11.31 14.61
N ILE A 22 -1.33 10.92 13.68
CA ILE A 22 -1.42 9.53 13.25
C ILE A 22 -0.25 9.21 12.32
N HIS A 23 0.46 8.12 12.64
CA HIS A 23 1.55 7.62 11.81
C HIS A 23 1.06 6.45 10.93
N VAL A 24 1.80 6.15 9.88
CA VAL A 24 1.50 5.04 8.98
C VAL A 24 1.37 3.74 9.77
N GLN A 25 2.29 3.50 10.72
CA GLN A 25 2.27 2.27 11.53
C GLN A 25 0.99 2.09 12.35
N ASP A 26 0.28 3.19 12.63
CA ASP A 26 -0.95 3.13 13.43
C ASP A 26 -2.14 2.61 12.64
N ILE A 27 -2.09 2.67 11.31
CA ILE A 27 -3.22 2.33 10.45
C ILE A 27 -2.89 1.32 9.34
N MET A 28 -1.64 0.99 9.13
CA MET A 28 -1.25 0.05 8.08
C MET A 28 -1.76 -1.36 8.36
N ARG A 29 -2.05 -2.09 7.31
CA ARG A 29 -2.33 -3.52 7.40
C ARG A 29 -1.02 -4.25 7.70
N THR A 30 -1.10 -5.31 8.50
CA THR A 30 0.08 -6.07 8.93
C THR A 30 -0.17 -7.57 8.82
N GLY A 31 0.89 -8.36 8.92
CA GLY A 31 0.80 -9.81 8.95
C GLY A 31 0.06 -10.38 7.75
N GLU A 32 -0.90 -11.23 8.01
CA GLU A 32 -1.66 -11.93 6.98
C GLU A 32 -2.60 -11.03 6.19
N ASP A 33 -2.84 -9.81 6.66
CA ASP A 33 -3.68 -8.84 5.94
C ASP A 33 -2.92 -8.12 4.83
N ILE A 34 -1.61 -8.30 4.76
CA ILE A 34 -0.79 -7.71 3.69
C ILE A 34 -0.90 -8.59 2.46
N PRO A 35 -1.39 -8.06 1.32
CA PRO A 35 -1.37 -8.84 0.08
C PRO A 35 0.04 -8.95 -0.45
N ALA A 36 0.52 -10.17 -0.63
CA ALA A 36 1.88 -10.41 -1.12
C ALA A 36 1.98 -11.75 -1.81
N VAL A 37 2.70 -11.78 -2.91
CA VAL A 37 3.05 -13.00 -3.63
C VAL A 37 4.52 -12.95 -4.01
N ARG A 38 5.08 -14.12 -4.32
CA ARG A 38 6.46 -14.24 -4.77
C ARG A 38 6.55 -13.98 -6.28
N GLU A 39 7.73 -13.62 -6.74
CA GLU A 39 7.96 -13.32 -8.16
C GLU A 39 7.68 -14.51 -9.08
N GLU A 40 7.87 -15.72 -8.58
CA GLU A 40 7.76 -16.94 -9.37
C GLU A 40 6.31 -17.41 -9.59
N VAL A 41 5.36 -16.87 -8.84
CA VAL A 41 3.98 -17.34 -8.93
C VAL A 41 3.34 -16.87 -10.25
N GLY A 42 2.35 -17.65 -10.71
CA GLY A 42 1.57 -17.27 -11.87
C GLY A 42 0.61 -16.13 -11.57
N VAL A 43 0.19 -15.44 -12.63
CA VAL A 43 -0.70 -14.30 -12.49
C VAL A 43 -2.04 -14.67 -11.85
N LEU A 44 -2.54 -15.90 -12.07
CA LEU A 44 -3.81 -16.31 -11.46
C LEU A 44 -3.72 -16.42 -9.95
N GLU A 45 -2.56 -16.82 -9.41
CA GLU A 45 -2.34 -16.83 -7.97
C GLU A 45 -2.35 -15.44 -7.41
N ALA A 46 -1.73 -14.48 -8.11
CA ALA A 46 -1.76 -13.08 -7.71
C ALA A 46 -3.19 -12.53 -7.70
N VAL A 47 -4.01 -12.90 -8.68
CA VAL A 47 -5.42 -12.50 -8.73
C VAL A 47 -6.17 -13.04 -7.52
N ARG A 48 -5.91 -14.29 -7.11
CA ARG A 48 -6.51 -14.86 -5.89
C ARG A 48 -6.12 -14.07 -4.66
N GLU A 49 -4.86 -13.67 -4.56
CA GLU A 49 -4.37 -12.87 -3.43
C GLU A 49 -5.05 -11.50 -3.39
N ILE A 50 -5.17 -10.83 -4.53
CA ILE A 50 -5.86 -9.55 -4.65
C ILE A 50 -7.30 -9.67 -4.16
N THR A 51 -8.00 -10.71 -4.62
CA THR A 51 -9.39 -10.96 -4.24
C THR A 51 -9.51 -11.24 -2.74
N LYS A 52 -8.60 -12.05 -2.20
CA LYS A 52 -8.63 -12.45 -0.80
C LYS A 52 -8.41 -11.29 0.15
N LYS A 53 -7.51 -10.36 -0.20
CA LYS A 53 -7.10 -9.29 0.71
C LYS A 53 -7.90 -8.00 0.57
N HIS A 54 -8.67 -7.84 -0.49
CA HIS A 54 -9.68 -6.79 -0.66
C HIS A 54 -9.16 -5.35 -0.73
N ILE A 55 -7.91 -5.12 -1.14
CA ILE A 55 -7.44 -3.75 -1.36
C ILE A 55 -6.99 -3.47 -2.78
N GLY A 56 -7.41 -4.33 -3.71
CA GLY A 56 -7.26 -4.07 -5.14
C GLY A 56 -5.84 -4.18 -5.69
N MET A 57 -4.93 -4.77 -4.92
CA MET A 57 -3.55 -4.95 -5.36
C MET A 57 -2.85 -6.04 -4.56
N THR A 58 -1.70 -6.49 -5.07
CA THR A 58 -0.77 -7.30 -4.28
C THR A 58 0.66 -6.80 -4.46
N ALA A 59 1.42 -6.87 -3.40
CA ALA A 59 2.87 -6.69 -3.48
C ALA A 59 3.48 -7.93 -4.11
N VAL A 60 4.63 -7.75 -4.75
CA VAL A 60 5.46 -8.85 -5.22
C VAL A 60 6.80 -8.74 -4.49
N VAL A 61 7.22 -9.84 -3.91
CA VAL A 61 8.42 -9.88 -3.07
C VAL A 61 9.39 -10.96 -3.54
N ASP A 62 10.66 -10.76 -3.22
CA ASP A 62 11.71 -11.76 -3.47
C ASP A 62 11.79 -12.77 -2.32
N ASP A 63 12.80 -13.65 -2.35
CA ASP A 63 13.01 -14.70 -1.35
C ASP A 63 13.26 -14.16 0.05
N GLU A 64 13.70 -12.93 0.17
CA GLU A 64 14.01 -12.29 1.44
C GLU A 64 12.91 -11.37 1.94
N GLY A 65 11.78 -11.35 1.23
CA GLY A 65 10.65 -10.50 1.60
C GLY A 65 10.79 -9.04 1.18
N ARG A 66 11.78 -8.73 0.36
CA ARG A 66 11.94 -7.37 -0.18
C ARG A 66 10.97 -7.13 -1.31
N VAL A 67 10.44 -5.92 -1.35
CA VAL A 67 9.50 -5.52 -2.39
C VAL A 67 10.24 -5.33 -3.71
N THR A 68 9.79 -6.04 -4.74
CA THR A 68 10.34 -5.94 -6.08
C THR A 68 9.31 -5.41 -7.07
N GLY A 69 8.03 -5.47 -6.74
CA GLY A 69 6.99 -4.99 -7.62
C GLY A 69 5.64 -4.88 -6.95
N ILE A 70 4.69 -4.43 -7.74
CA ILE A 70 3.28 -4.34 -7.34
C ILE A 70 2.42 -4.73 -8.54
N PHE A 71 1.23 -5.24 -8.27
CA PHE A 71 0.28 -5.58 -9.32
C PHE A 71 -1.12 -5.24 -8.86
N THR A 72 -1.77 -4.31 -9.57
CA THR A 72 -3.09 -3.80 -9.21
C THR A 72 -4.16 -4.39 -10.13
N GLU A 73 -5.43 -4.20 -9.76
CA GLU A 73 -6.55 -4.58 -10.63
C GLU A 73 -6.49 -3.85 -11.97
N GLY A 74 -6.04 -2.60 -11.98
CA GLY A 74 -5.84 -1.87 -13.23
C GLY A 74 -4.76 -2.47 -14.10
N ASP A 75 -3.66 -2.94 -13.48
CA ASP A 75 -2.59 -3.63 -14.19
C ASP A 75 -3.10 -4.94 -14.81
N LEU A 76 -3.93 -5.66 -14.06
CA LEU A 76 -4.54 -6.89 -14.54
C LEU A 76 -5.40 -6.63 -15.77
N ARG A 77 -6.24 -5.60 -15.70
CA ARG A 77 -7.10 -5.24 -16.84
C ARG A 77 -6.28 -4.90 -18.08
N ARG A 78 -5.25 -4.10 -17.92
CA ARG A 78 -4.35 -3.73 -19.02
C ARG A 78 -3.63 -4.95 -19.60
N LEU A 79 -3.24 -5.88 -18.75
CA LEU A 79 -2.59 -7.12 -19.18
C LEU A 79 -3.52 -7.98 -20.02
N ILE A 80 -4.77 -8.13 -19.58
CA ILE A 80 -5.79 -8.89 -20.32
C ILE A 80 -6.07 -8.24 -21.68
N GLU A 81 -6.19 -6.91 -21.71
CA GLU A 81 -6.41 -6.17 -22.95
C GLU A 81 -5.26 -6.36 -23.94
N ARG A 82 -4.04 -6.44 -23.44
CA ARG A 82 -2.85 -6.58 -24.29
C ARG A 82 -2.62 -8.01 -24.76
N LEU A 83 -2.79 -9.01 -23.88
CA LEU A 83 -2.42 -10.39 -24.17
C LEU A 83 -3.59 -11.33 -24.41
N GLY A 84 -4.77 -11.01 -23.89
CA GLY A 84 -5.92 -11.92 -23.93
C GLY A 84 -5.77 -13.04 -22.91
N ASP A 85 -5.02 -14.09 -23.23
CA ASP A 85 -4.81 -15.22 -22.33
C ASP A 85 -3.61 -14.94 -21.42
N ILE A 86 -3.90 -14.74 -20.13
CA ILE A 86 -2.88 -14.42 -19.13
C ILE A 86 -2.42 -15.64 -18.32
N ARG A 87 -3.00 -16.81 -18.56
CA ARG A 87 -2.68 -18.01 -17.77
C ARG A 87 -1.20 -18.40 -17.77
N PRO A 88 -0.45 -18.25 -18.86
CA PRO A 88 0.98 -18.59 -18.84
C PRO A 88 1.86 -17.55 -18.19
N CYS A 89 1.32 -16.39 -17.80
CA CYS A 89 2.12 -15.29 -17.28
C CYS A 89 2.58 -15.52 -15.84
N VAL A 90 3.82 -15.13 -15.56
CA VAL A 90 4.44 -15.21 -14.25
C VAL A 90 4.63 -13.77 -13.74
N MET A 91 4.44 -13.56 -12.43
CA MET A 91 4.46 -12.22 -11.84
C MET A 91 5.73 -11.44 -12.13
N LYS A 92 6.88 -12.10 -12.11
CA LYS A 92 8.16 -11.48 -12.42
C LYS A 92 8.15 -10.73 -13.75
N ASP A 93 7.41 -11.25 -14.74
CA ASP A 93 7.38 -10.70 -16.10
C ASP A 93 6.32 -9.62 -16.30
N VAL A 94 5.32 -9.55 -15.43
CA VAL A 94 4.16 -8.67 -15.64
C VAL A 94 3.97 -7.62 -14.53
N MET A 95 4.62 -7.78 -13.39
CA MET A 95 4.51 -6.84 -12.28
C MET A 95 5.05 -5.46 -12.68
N ILE A 96 4.57 -4.43 -12.00
CA ILE A 96 5.14 -3.09 -12.11
C ILE A 96 6.29 -3.00 -11.13
N ARG A 97 7.50 -2.74 -11.64
CA ARG A 97 8.72 -2.69 -10.83
C ARG A 97 8.84 -1.36 -10.10
N ASN A 98 9.57 -1.38 -9.00
CA ASN A 98 9.90 -0.20 -8.20
C ASN A 98 8.66 0.59 -7.79
N PRO A 99 7.71 -0.05 -7.07
CA PRO A 99 6.51 0.64 -6.64
C PRO A 99 6.83 1.75 -5.65
N LYS A 100 5.92 2.70 -5.54
CA LYS A 100 6.04 3.75 -4.51
C LYS A 100 5.83 3.13 -3.15
N THR A 101 6.71 3.43 -2.22
CA THR A 101 6.67 2.90 -0.86
C THR A 101 6.74 4.04 0.15
N ILE A 102 6.42 3.70 1.40
CA ILE A 102 6.52 4.65 2.52
C ILE A 102 7.05 3.89 3.74
N ARG A 103 7.65 4.60 4.67
CA ARG A 103 8.14 4.04 5.93
C ARG A 103 7.07 4.13 7.01
N ALA A 104 7.09 3.17 7.93
CA ALA A 104 6.10 3.08 8.99
C ALA A 104 6.11 4.29 9.94
N GLN A 105 7.26 4.94 10.08
CA GLN A 105 7.44 6.10 10.96
C GLN A 105 6.89 7.39 10.38
N GLU A 106 6.58 7.41 9.08
CA GLU A 106 6.04 8.59 8.45
C GLU A 106 4.63 8.89 8.96
N LEU A 107 4.24 10.16 8.88
CA LEU A 107 2.87 10.55 9.21
C LEU A 107 1.89 10.02 8.17
N ALA A 108 0.70 9.65 8.60
CA ALA A 108 -0.36 9.24 7.69
C ALA A 108 -0.71 10.35 6.70
N ALA A 109 -0.60 11.62 7.11
CA ALA A 109 -0.80 12.75 6.21
C ALA A 109 0.21 12.75 5.06
N SER A 110 1.42 12.27 5.29
CA SER A 110 2.42 12.11 4.23
C SER A 110 2.00 11.05 3.23
N ALA A 111 1.36 9.97 3.69
CA ALA A 111 0.82 8.94 2.81
C ALA A 111 -0.28 9.51 1.91
N VAL A 112 -1.18 10.32 2.47
CA VAL A 112 -2.23 10.98 1.69
C VAL A 112 -1.62 11.81 0.57
N LYS A 113 -0.57 12.58 0.90
CA LYS A 113 0.11 13.42 -0.08
C LYS A 113 0.75 12.61 -1.20
N LEU A 114 1.35 11.47 -0.87
CA LEU A 114 1.95 10.58 -1.87
C LEU A 114 0.89 9.98 -2.79
N LEU A 115 -0.24 9.52 -2.22
CA LEU A 115 -1.33 8.98 -3.01
C LEU A 115 -1.86 10.01 -4.00
N ASP A 116 -2.02 11.25 -3.55
CA ASP A 116 -2.48 12.35 -4.39
C ASP A 116 -1.44 12.68 -5.47
N THR A 117 -0.19 12.80 -5.10
CA THR A 117 0.90 13.16 -6.03
C THR A 117 1.06 12.13 -7.14
N PHE A 118 0.96 10.85 -6.81
CA PHE A 118 1.19 9.77 -7.77
C PHE A 118 -0.10 9.18 -8.35
N HIS A 119 -1.25 9.77 -8.01
CA HIS A 119 -2.57 9.34 -8.51
C HIS A 119 -2.80 7.84 -8.32
N CYS A 120 -2.48 7.35 -7.13
CA CYS A 120 -2.68 5.95 -6.78
C CYS A 120 -3.52 5.82 -5.51
N ASN A 121 -4.03 4.62 -5.25
CA ASN A 121 -4.91 4.35 -4.12
C ASN A 121 -4.26 3.47 -3.07
N GLN A 122 -3.05 2.94 -3.34
CA GLN A 122 -2.37 2.01 -2.45
C GLN A 122 -0.90 2.37 -2.31
N LEU A 123 -0.35 2.12 -1.14
CA LEU A 123 1.08 2.24 -0.87
C LEU A 123 1.55 1.00 -0.12
N LEU A 124 2.73 0.54 -0.45
CA LEU A 124 3.40 -0.50 0.32
C LEU A 124 4.27 0.14 1.39
N VAL A 125 4.28 -0.44 2.57
CA VAL A 125 5.07 0.05 3.69
C VAL A 125 6.27 -0.89 3.85
N VAL A 126 7.46 -0.31 3.89
CA VAL A 126 8.71 -1.08 3.95
C VAL A 126 9.59 -0.58 5.09
N ASP A 127 10.50 -1.46 5.55
CA ASP A 127 11.54 -1.08 6.51
C ASP A 127 12.78 -0.55 5.78
N GLU A 128 13.86 -0.31 6.54
CA GLU A 128 15.10 0.24 5.97
C GLU A 128 15.77 -0.69 4.96
N ASP A 129 15.47 -1.98 5.00
CA ASP A 129 16.01 -2.97 4.07
C ASP A 129 15.07 -3.26 2.90
N ASN A 130 14.05 -2.44 2.73
CA ASN A 130 13.01 -2.60 1.69
C ASN A 130 12.16 -3.86 1.87
N ARG A 131 12.10 -4.42 3.07
CA ARG A 131 11.22 -5.54 3.38
C ARG A 131 9.81 -5.06 3.58
N LEU A 132 8.86 -5.82 3.08
CA LEU A 132 7.45 -5.51 3.18
C LEU A 132 6.97 -5.72 4.62
N ILE A 133 6.51 -4.64 5.27
CA ILE A 133 6.01 -4.70 6.65
C ILE A 133 4.57 -4.22 6.79
N GLY A 134 4.00 -3.67 5.73
CA GLY A 134 2.62 -3.21 5.78
C GLY A 134 2.10 -2.81 4.42
N ALA A 135 0.81 -2.48 4.40
CA ALA A 135 0.14 -1.96 3.22
C ALA A 135 -0.92 -0.95 3.64
N LEU A 136 -1.13 0.05 2.82
CA LEU A 136 -2.15 1.08 3.02
C LEU A 136 -3.02 1.20 1.80
N HIS A 137 -4.32 1.33 2.02
CA HIS A 137 -5.27 1.72 0.99
C HIS A 137 -5.91 3.07 1.36
N LEU A 138 -6.31 3.83 0.35
CA LEU A 138 -7.01 5.10 0.56
C LEU A 138 -8.17 4.94 1.56
N HIS A 139 -8.91 3.83 1.49
CA HIS A 139 -10.01 3.55 2.41
C HIS A 139 -9.56 3.43 3.87
N ASP A 140 -8.36 2.92 4.11
CA ASP A 140 -7.81 2.82 5.47
C ASP A 140 -7.58 4.22 6.05
N LEU A 141 -7.10 5.14 5.21
CA LEU A 141 -6.88 6.54 5.60
C LEU A 141 -8.21 7.25 5.87
N MET A 142 -9.23 7.01 5.03
CA MET A 142 -10.56 7.54 5.23
C MET A 142 -11.19 6.99 6.50
N GLY A 143 -11.07 5.68 6.74
CA GLY A 143 -11.59 5.04 7.95
C GLY A 143 -10.94 5.56 9.21
N ALA A 144 -9.65 5.90 9.16
CA ALA A 144 -8.91 6.49 10.28
C ALA A 144 -9.13 8.00 10.39
N LYS A 145 -9.93 8.58 9.50
CA LYS A 145 -10.25 10.02 9.46
C LYS A 145 -9.01 10.90 9.25
N VAL A 146 -8.06 10.41 8.46
CA VAL A 146 -6.87 11.17 8.07
C VAL A 146 -7.20 12.13 6.93
N LEU A 147 -8.20 11.78 6.14
CA LEU A 147 -8.71 12.60 5.04
C LEU A 147 -9.90 13.44 5.48
#